data_33aa208fa98fb77cf4f72939dcddfa05
#
_entry.id   33aa208fa98fb77cf4f72939dcddfa05
#
_cell.length_a   1.000
_cell.length_b   1.000
_cell.length_c   1.000
_cell.angle_alpha   90.00
_cell.angle_beta   90.00
_cell.angle_gamma   90.00
#
_symmetry.space_group_name_H-M   'P 1'
#
loop_
_entity.id
_entity.type
_entity.pdbx_description
1 polymer ?
#
loop_
_entity_poly.entity_id
_entity_poly.type
_entity_poly.pdbx_seq_one_letter_code
_entity_poly.pdbx_strand_id
1 'polypeptide(L)'
;YYLNDVWIMGAGKKARPGKAVLVVEKDECPVGSRIQAQTKMRRFRRASNEGAFDEESYQHSLGVAAVLYGDRAKILEEPEFELKERLFQLKNKIRTFYKETLNEKDAGILSAMVLGDKSLMEDELKQMYTDTGISHILAVSGLHVSIIGMGVYRFLRKCRAGYLISALLGGGCVCLFCIMSGASMSSVRAGIMFLIFLGAQIAGRTYDSFSALAVAGLIILWQNPHALWNVGFLFSFMAVAGAVGIGTMIGKKADKKWKELLSTAKMSLAIQLVTLPFNACFYYEIPLYSIPANLFILPLSGMLMSFGIGAAAAGAAGLPFAWLLLVPCHVILKVYQWVCIAAGHLPFSVWITGTVSPLWI
;
A
#
# COMPACT_ATOMS: atom_id res chain seq x y z
N TYR A 1 -17.43 6.83 2.39
CA TYR A 1 -17.66 5.73 1.44
C TYR A 1 -17.16 6.12 0.06
N TYR A 2 -16.41 5.23 -0.59
CA TYR A 2 -16.08 5.37 -2.01
C TYR A 2 -17.20 4.73 -2.84
N LEU A 3 -17.87 5.53 -3.66
CA LEU A 3 -18.98 5.11 -4.50
C LEU A 3 -18.47 4.90 -5.93
N ASN A 4 -18.87 3.80 -6.54
CA ASN A 4 -18.71 3.55 -7.96
C ASN A 4 -20.07 3.76 -8.66
N ASP A 5 -20.03 4.22 -9.89
CA ASP A 5 -21.23 4.37 -10.71
C ASP A 5 -22.31 5.30 -10.12
N VAL A 6 -21.89 6.51 -9.79
CA VAL A 6 -22.73 7.52 -9.14
C VAL A 6 -23.61 8.23 -10.17
N TRP A 7 -24.90 8.38 -9.82
CA TRP A 7 -25.83 9.23 -10.55
C TRP A 7 -26.23 10.41 -9.68
N ILE A 8 -25.90 11.62 -10.14
CA ILE A 8 -26.31 12.86 -9.48
C ILE A 8 -27.53 13.41 -10.21
N MET A 9 -28.61 13.57 -9.47
CA MET A 9 -29.85 14.17 -9.97
C MET A 9 -30.08 15.51 -9.26
N GLY A 10 -30.11 16.60 -10.00
CA GLY A 10 -30.34 17.93 -9.41
C GLY A 10 -30.69 18.97 -10.48
N ALA A 11 -31.55 19.91 -10.13
CA ALA A 11 -31.97 21.02 -10.99
C ALA A 11 -32.43 20.60 -12.43
N GLY A 12 -33.09 19.44 -12.57
CA GLY A 12 -33.54 18.91 -13.86
C GLY A 12 -32.44 18.30 -14.73
N LYS A 13 -31.19 18.22 -14.24
CA LYS A 13 -30.07 17.58 -14.97
C LYS A 13 -29.64 16.30 -14.28
N LYS A 14 -29.26 15.31 -15.11
CA LYS A 14 -28.64 14.06 -14.66
C LYS A 14 -27.16 14.08 -15.07
N ALA A 15 -26.27 13.78 -14.13
CA ALA A 15 -24.85 13.64 -14.39
C ALA A 15 -24.35 12.29 -13.85
N ARG A 16 -23.40 11.67 -14.56
CA ARG A 16 -22.76 10.42 -14.18
C ARG A 16 -21.25 10.68 -14.02
N PRO A 17 -20.80 11.17 -12.87
CA PRO A 17 -19.39 11.51 -12.67
C PRO A 17 -18.47 10.27 -12.56
N GLY A 18 -19.01 9.06 -12.52
CA GLY A 18 -18.25 7.84 -12.31
C GLY A 18 -18.04 7.54 -10.83
N LYS A 19 -16.83 7.76 -10.31
CA LYS A 19 -16.53 7.55 -8.89
C LYS A 19 -16.73 8.84 -8.09
N ALA A 20 -17.30 8.72 -6.89
CA ALA A 20 -17.41 9.81 -5.94
C ALA A 20 -17.13 9.33 -4.52
N VAL A 21 -16.77 10.25 -3.63
CA VAL A 21 -16.69 10.00 -2.18
C VAL A 21 -17.95 10.54 -1.54
N LEU A 22 -18.63 9.70 -0.76
CA LEU A 22 -19.75 10.09 0.09
C LEU A 22 -19.29 10.11 1.54
N VAL A 23 -19.49 11.24 2.20
CA VAL A 23 -19.29 11.43 3.63
C VAL A 23 -20.67 11.48 4.28
N VAL A 24 -20.95 10.55 5.19
CA VAL A 24 -22.20 10.45 5.95
C VAL A 24 -21.88 10.34 7.43
N GLU A 25 -22.60 11.05 8.29
CA GLU A 25 -22.29 11.10 9.73
C GLU A 25 -22.83 9.90 10.52
N LYS A 26 -23.92 9.27 10.11
CA LYS A 26 -24.68 8.37 10.98
C LYS A 26 -25.06 6.99 10.46
N ASP A 27 -24.88 6.69 9.19
CA ASP A 27 -25.41 5.42 8.64
C ASP A 27 -24.26 4.49 8.22
N GLU A 28 -24.26 3.26 8.71
CA GLU A 28 -23.40 2.19 8.23
C GLU A 28 -24.11 1.45 7.10
N CYS A 29 -23.55 1.59 5.87
CA CYS A 29 -24.04 0.87 4.71
C CYS A 29 -23.10 -0.30 4.38
N PRO A 30 -23.61 -1.53 4.20
CA PRO A 30 -22.80 -2.67 3.75
C PRO A 30 -22.07 -2.38 2.45
N VAL A 31 -20.87 -2.90 2.30
CA VAL A 31 -20.04 -2.68 1.12
C VAL A 31 -20.68 -3.37 -0.11
N GLY A 32 -20.97 -2.60 -1.15
CA GLY A 32 -21.62 -3.10 -2.37
C GLY A 32 -23.12 -2.81 -2.44
N SER A 33 -23.71 -2.22 -1.40
CA SER A 33 -25.12 -1.79 -1.42
C SER A 33 -25.35 -0.65 -2.41
N ARG A 34 -26.53 -0.63 -3.01
CA ARG A 34 -27.03 0.51 -3.77
C ARG A 34 -27.72 1.47 -2.82
N ILE A 35 -27.24 2.70 -2.78
CA ILE A 35 -27.72 3.70 -1.83
C ILE A 35 -28.28 4.92 -2.53
N GLN A 36 -29.27 5.56 -1.89
CA GLN A 36 -29.80 6.86 -2.27
C GLN A 36 -29.56 7.83 -1.10
N ALA A 37 -28.96 8.97 -1.39
CA ALA A 37 -28.71 9.99 -0.38
C ALA A 37 -29.03 11.39 -0.92
N GLN A 38 -29.56 12.24 -0.06
CA GLN A 38 -29.62 13.67 -0.33
C GLN A 38 -28.28 14.28 0.07
N THR A 39 -27.59 14.88 -0.89
CA THR A 39 -26.21 15.32 -0.69
C THR A 39 -25.97 16.73 -1.18
N LYS A 40 -25.04 17.41 -0.53
CA LYS A 40 -24.44 18.65 -1.02
C LYS A 40 -23.10 18.31 -1.65
N MET A 41 -22.92 18.69 -2.91
CA MET A 41 -21.66 18.54 -3.59
C MET A 41 -20.71 19.68 -3.20
N ARG A 42 -19.50 19.30 -2.77
CA ARG A 42 -18.43 20.25 -2.48
C ARG A 42 -17.37 20.17 -3.59
N ARG A 43 -16.85 21.32 -4.00
CA ARG A 43 -15.66 21.38 -4.85
C ARG A 43 -14.43 20.98 -4.04
N PHE A 44 -13.49 20.30 -4.68
CA PHE A 44 -12.19 20.02 -4.08
C PHE A 44 -11.45 21.32 -3.72
N ARG A 45 -10.69 21.30 -2.66
CA ARG A 45 -9.80 22.40 -2.31
C ARG A 45 -8.57 22.33 -3.19
N ARG A 46 -8.23 23.45 -3.83
CA ARG A 46 -6.95 23.59 -4.50
C ARG A 46 -5.91 24.07 -3.49
N ALA A 47 -4.65 23.77 -3.78
CA ALA A 47 -3.55 24.31 -2.99
C ALA A 47 -3.64 25.85 -2.94
N SER A 48 -3.65 26.41 -1.73
CA SER A 48 -3.71 27.86 -1.53
C SER A 48 -2.33 28.51 -1.65
N ASN A 49 -1.28 27.75 -1.41
CA ASN A 49 0.12 28.18 -1.47
C ASN A 49 0.96 27.11 -2.16
N GLU A 50 2.12 27.49 -2.68
CA GLU A 50 3.11 26.52 -3.17
C GLU A 50 3.50 25.56 -2.04
N GLY A 51 3.47 24.26 -2.31
CA GLY A 51 3.73 23.22 -1.33
C GLY A 51 2.54 22.77 -0.49
N ALA A 52 1.40 23.46 -0.56
CA ALA A 52 0.18 22.99 0.11
C ALA A 52 -0.43 21.78 -0.61
N PHE A 53 -1.12 20.94 0.16
CA PHE A 53 -1.79 19.75 -0.37
C PHE A 53 -2.92 20.17 -1.35
N ASP A 54 -2.83 19.67 -2.58
CA ASP A 54 -3.85 19.84 -3.61
C ASP A 54 -4.81 18.64 -3.60
N GLU A 55 -5.97 18.84 -2.94
CA GLU A 55 -7.02 17.83 -2.83
C GLU A 55 -7.59 17.47 -4.21
N GLU A 56 -7.69 18.47 -5.14
CA GLU A 56 -8.26 18.24 -6.48
C GLU A 56 -7.40 17.26 -7.28
N SER A 57 -6.11 17.54 -7.39
CA SER A 57 -5.16 16.68 -8.10
C SER A 57 -5.07 15.29 -7.45
N TYR A 58 -5.07 15.21 -6.13
CA TYR A 58 -5.04 13.95 -5.40
C TYR A 58 -6.29 13.10 -5.66
N GLN A 59 -7.49 13.67 -5.55
CA GLN A 59 -8.74 12.95 -5.77
C GLN A 59 -8.91 12.51 -7.23
N HIS A 60 -8.54 13.36 -8.17
CA HIS A 60 -8.54 13.01 -9.59
C HIS A 60 -7.55 11.88 -9.89
N SER A 61 -6.39 11.85 -9.23
CA SER A 61 -5.42 10.74 -9.37
C SER A 61 -5.98 9.40 -8.88
N LEU A 62 -6.93 9.42 -7.94
CA LEU A 62 -7.68 8.24 -7.50
C LEU A 62 -8.89 7.91 -8.41
N GLY A 63 -9.14 8.74 -9.42
CA GLY A 63 -10.29 8.63 -10.31
C GLY A 63 -11.60 9.11 -9.68
N VAL A 64 -11.54 9.87 -8.59
CA VAL A 64 -12.70 10.44 -7.91
C VAL A 64 -13.05 11.79 -8.53
N ALA A 65 -14.30 11.95 -8.98
CA ALA A 65 -14.74 13.16 -9.65
C ALA A 65 -15.51 14.13 -8.75
N ALA A 66 -16.04 13.68 -7.60
CA ALA A 66 -16.83 14.52 -6.71
C ALA A 66 -16.75 14.05 -5.25
N VAL A 67 -16.89 14.99 -4.31
CA VAL A 67 -17.17 14.70 -2.89
C VAL A 67 -18.58 15.18 -2.56
N LEU A 68 -19.34 14.28 -1.96
CA LEU A 68 -20.74 14.44 -1.61
C LEU A 68 -20.86 14.37 -0.08
N TYR A 69 -21.50 15.34 0.51
CA TYR A 69 -21.80 15.36 1.95
C TYR A 69 -23.30 15.14 2.14
N GLY A 70 -23.69 14.15 2.92
CA GLY A 70 -25.08 13.82 3.20
C GLY A 70 -25.29 13.49 4.67
N ASP A 71 -26.49 13.76 5.17
CA ASP A 71 -26.82 13.49 6.57
C ASP A 71 -27.25 12.03 6.77
N ARG A 72 -27.91 11.44 5.79
CA ARG A 72 -28.40 10.06 5.80
C ARG A 72 -28.32 9.40 4.43
N ALA A 73 -28.05 8.11 4.42
CA ALA A 73 -28.06 7.26 3.25
C ALA A 73 -29.14 6.18 3.39
N LYS A 74 -30.07 6.09 2.42
CA LYS A 74 -31.08 5.02 2.39
C LYS A 74 -30.57 3.90 1.50
N ILE A 75 -30.54 2.68 2.03
CA ILE A 75 -30.22 1.48 1.23
C ILE A 75 -31.41 1.17 0.36
N LEU A 76 -31.21 1.09 -0.95
CA LEU A 76 -32.21 0.70 -1.94
C LEU A 76 -32.17 -0.80 -2.22
N GLU A 77 -30.97 -1.34 -2.33
CA GLU A 77 -30.73 -2.74 -2.65
C GLU A 77 -29.58 -3.25 -1.80
N GLU A 78 -29.68 -4.47 -1.30
CA GLU A 78 -28.59 -5.16 -0.62
C GLU A 78 -27.44 -5.47 -1.60
N PRO A 79 -26.22 -5.74 -1.10
CA PRO A 79 -25.07 -5.91 -1.97
C PRO A 79 -25.23 -7.10 -2.92
N GLU A 80 -25.17 -6.83 -4.23
CA GLU A 80 -25.13 -7.88 -5.27
C GLU A 80 -23.89 -8.78 -5.15
N PHE A 81 -22.80 -8.30 -4.52
CA PHE A 81 -21.51 -8.96 -4.46
C PHE A 81 -21.13 -9.28 -3.02
N GLU A 82 -21.64 -10.39 -2.49
CA GLU A 82 -21.30 -10.93 -1.15
C GLU A 82 -19.79 -11.04 -0.90
N LEU A 83 -18.96 -11.23 -1.95
CA LEU A 83 -17.52 -11.39 -1.78
C LEU A 83 -16.85 -10.15 -1.19
N LYS A 84 -17.22 -8.95 -1.62
CA LYS A 84 -16.64 -7.69 -1.09
C LYS A 84 -17.02 -7.50 0.37
N GLU A 85 -18.27 -7.78 0.71
CA GLU A 85 -18.77 -7.70 2.07
C GLU A 85 -18.07 -8.73 2.96
N ARG A 86 -17.91 -9.99 2.51
CA ARG A 86 -17.15 -11.01 3.26
C ARG A 86 -15.70 -10.63 3.48
N LEU A 87 -15.04 -10.03 2.47
CA LEU A 87 -13.66 -9.53 2.62
C LEU A 87 -13.60 -8.35 3.60
N PHE A 88 -14.58 -7.48 3.60
CA PHE A 88 -14.66 -6.38 4.55
C PHE A 88 -14.88 -6.89 5.98
N GLN A 89 -15.79 -7.85 6.17
CA GLN A 89 -16.00 -8.51 7.47
C GLN A 89 -14.76 -9.24 7.96
N LEU A 90 -14.05 -9.95 7.06
CA LEU A 90 -12.78 -10.58 7.38
C LEU A 90 -11.72 -9.55 7.80
N LYS A 91 -11.60 -8.45 7.06
CA LYS A 91 -10.72 -7.32 7.41
C LYS A 91 -11.05 -6.77 8.80
N ASN A 92 -12.33 -6.53 9.10
CA ASN A 92 -12.76 -6.05 10.40
C ASN A 92 -12.48 -7.06 11.52
N LYS A 93 -12.72 -8.35 11.30
CA LYS A 93 -12.41 -9.42 12.27
C LYS A 93 -10.92 -9.44 12.61
N ILE A 94 -10.03 -9.36 11.60
CA ILE A 94 -8.59 -9.32 11.81
C ILE A 94 -8.19 -8.03 12.55
N ARG A 95 -8.76 -6.88 12.17
CA ARG A 95 -8.52 -5.59 12.83
C ARG A 95 -8.88 -5.63 14.31
N THR A 96 -10.04 -6.18 14.65
CA THR A 96 -10.49 -6.36 16.03
C THR A 96 -9.54 -7.28 16.80
N PHE A 97 -9.14 -8.41 16.22
CA PHE A 97 -8.17 -9.32 16.82
C PHE A 97 -6.83 -8.63 17.14
N TYR A 98 -6.31 -7.78 16.24
CA TYR A 98 -5.10 -7.02 16.52
C TYR A 98 -5.30 -5.99 17.65
N LYS A 99 -6.44 -5.30 17.66
CA LYS A 99 -6.78 -4.33 18.72
C LYS A 99 -6.90 -4.96 20.11
N GLU A 100 -7.47 -6.15 20.20
CA GLU A 100 -7.67 -6.85 21.46
C GLU A 100 -6.38 -7.49 21.99
N THR A 101 -5.42 -7.79 21.10
CA THR A 101 -4.21 -8.54 21.47
C THR A 101 -2.98 -7.64 21.64
N LEU A 102 -2.89 -6.55 20.89
CA LEU A 102 -1.75 -5.63 20.88
C LEU A 102 -2.13 -4.27 21.47
N ASN A 103 -1.11 -3.47 21.84
CA ASN A 103 -1.33 -2.07 22.16
C ASN A 103 -1.80 -1.27 20.92
N GLU A 104 -2.40 -0.10 21.12
CA GLU A 104 -2.99 0.71 20.03
C GLU A 104 -1.97 1.06 18.92
N LYS A 105 -0.73 1.39 19.29
CA LYS A 105 0.33 1.74 18.34
C LYS A 105 0.72 0.55 17.46
N ASP A 106 0.98 -0.60 18.06
CA ASP A 106 1.37 -1.81 17.32
C ASP A 106 0.23 -2.35 16.47
N ALA A 107 -1.00 -2.33 17.01
CA ALA A 107 -2.21 -2.71 16.26
C ALA A 107 -2.43 -1.80 15.06
N GLY A 108 -2.20 -0.48 15.21
CA GLY A 108 -2.27 0.51 14.13
C GLY A 108 -1.25 0.23 13.03
N ILE A 109 0.02 0.02 13.40
CA ILE A 109 1.09 -0.27 12.43
C ILE A 109 0.81 -1.59 11.70
N LEU A 110 0.47 -2.65 12.44
CA LEU A 110 0.24 -3.96 11.85
C LEU A 110 -1.01 -3.97 10.95
N SER A 111 -2.08 -3.25 11.34
CA SER A 111 -3.26 -3.06 10.49
C SER A 111 -2.92 -2.29 9.21
N ALA A 112 -2.10 -1.24 9.28
CA ALA A 112 -1.65 -0.51 8.10
C ALA A 112 -0.82 -1.40 7.16
N MET A 113 0.10 -2.18 7.71
CA MET A 113 0.97 -3.05 6.94
C MET A 113 0.22 -4.26 6.36
N VAL A 114 -0.55 -5.00 7.15
CA VAL A 114 -1.18 -6.27 6.72
C VAL A 114 -2.49 -6.04 5.99
N LEU A 115 -3.33 -5.09 6.45
CA LEU A 115 -4.67 -4.86 5.92
C LEU A 115 -4.77 -3.62 5.01
N GLY A 116 -3.71 -2.83 4.91
CA GLY A 116 -3.73 -1.54 4.23
C GLY A 116 -4.60 -0.49 4.93
N ASP A 117 -4.91 -0.69 6.21
CA ASP A 117 -5.82 0.15 6.99
C ASP A 117 -5.05 1.07 7.94
N LYS A 118 -4.95 2.34 7.58
CA LYS A 118 -4.26 3.37 8.35
C LYS A 118 -5.15 4.11 9.35
N SER A 119 -6.42 3.71 9.49
CA SER A 119 -7.40 4.41 10.33
C SER A 119 -7.07 4.36 11.82
N LEU A 120 -6.31 3.34 12.25
CA LEU A 120 -5.88 3.16 13.64
C LEU A 120 -4.55 3.85 13.96
N MET A 121 -3.89 4.46 12.99
CA MET A 121 -2.59 5.10 13.20
C MET A 121 -2.75 6.55 13.65
N GLU A 122 -2.12 6.88 14.77
CA GLU A 122 -1.95 8.27 15.22
C GLU A 122 -1.10 9.07 14.24
N ASP A 123 -1.42 10.35 14.09
CA ASP A 123 -0.68 11.21 13.13
C ASP A 123 0.77 11.44 13.56
N GLU A 124 1.05 11.51 14.86
CA GLU A 124 2.42 11.57 15.39
C GLU A 124 3.27 10.37 14.95
N LEU A 125 2.67 9.17 15.02
CA LEU A 125 3.34 7.94 14.59
C LEU A 125 3.61 7.94 13.08
N LYS A 126 2.66 8.40 12.27
CA LYS A 126 2.84 8.55 10.81
C LYS A 126 3.98 9.52 10.50
N GLN A 127 4.03 10.66 11.22
CA GLN A 127 5.07 11.66 11.03
C GLN A 127 6.44 11.11 11.40
N MET A 128 6.58 10.43 12.54
CA MET A 128 7.83 9.78 12.96
C MET A 128 8.39 8.82 11.91
N TYR A 129 7.52 8.03 11.25
CA TYR A 129 7.92 7.12 10.17
C TYR A 129 8.28 7.87 8.89
N THR A 130 7.67 9.03 8.65
CA THR A 130 7.98 9.88 7.50
C THR A 130 9.32 10.56 7.68
N ASP A 131 9.59 11.16 8.82
CA ASP A 131 10.84 11.85 9.16
C ASP A 131 12.05 10.90 9.12
N THR A 132 11.84 9.63 9.46
CA THR A 132 12.86 8.58 9.35
C THR A 132 13.02 8.05 7.93
N GLY A 133 12.11 8.37 7.00
CA GLY A 133 12.11 7.89 5.61
C GLY A 133 11.67 6.44 5.41
N ILE A 134 10.93 5.89 6.38
CA ILE A 134 10.43 4.51 6.35
C ILE A 134 8.90 4.41 6.18
N SER A 135 8.23 5.52 5.89
CA SER A 135 6.77 5.57 5.68
C SER A 135 6.27 4.62 4.59
N HIS A 136 7.13 4.25 3.63
CA HIS A 136 6.83 3.28 2.57
C HIS A 136 6.51 1.86 3.10
N ILE A 137 6.95 1.51 4.31
CA ILE A 137 6.64 0.23 4.96
C ILE A 137 5.17 0.16 5.40
N LEU A 138 4.58 1.32 5.75
CA LEU A 138 3.18 1.45 6.12
C LEU A 138 2.22 1.35 4.91
N ALA A 139 2.77 1.33 3.72
CA ALA A 139 1.99 1.13 2.50
C ALA A 139 2.08 -0.34 2.07
N VAL A 140 0.98 -0.87 1.53
CA VAL A 140 1.01 -2.20 0.91
C VAL A 140 1.96 -2.17 -0.28
N SER A 141 3.01 -2.98 -0.21
CA SER A 141 4.12 -3.01 -1.15
C SER A 141 4.22 -4.34 -1.92
N GLY A 142 5.14 -4.40 -2.87
CA GLY A 142 5.46 -5.64 -3.58
C GLY A 142 5.93 -6.78 -2.68
N LEU A 143 6.54 -6.45 -1.52
CA LEU A 143 6.93 -7.46 -0.52
C LEU A 143 5.70 -8.20 0.04
N HIS A 144 4.63 -7.48 0.37
CA HIS A 144 3.37 -8.06 0.88
C HIS A 144 2.76 -9.03 -0.13
N VAL A 145 2.64 -8.58 -1.39
CA VAL A 145 2.14 -9.40 -2.51
C VAL A 145 3.02 -10.64 -2.72
N SER A 146 4.35 -10.47 -2.62
CA SER A 146 5.28 -11.58 -2.78
C SER A 146 5.19 -12.60 -1.63
N ILE A 147 5.08 -12.14 -0.39
CA ILE A 147 4.96 -13.06 0.77
C ILE A 147 3.67 -13.88 0.65
N ILE A 148 2.53 -13.25 0.35
CA ILE A 148 1.24 -13.92 0.25
C ILE A 148 1.23 -14.84 -0.98
N GLY A 149 1.46 -14.28 -2.16
CA GLY A 149 1.32 -15.00 -3.43
C GLY A 149 2.36 -16.09 -3.59
N MET A 150 3.64 -15.77 -3.35
CA MET A 150 4.74 -16.74 -3.44
C MET A 150 4.69 -17.76 -2.30
N GLY A 151 4.24 -17.35 -1.10
CA GLY A 151 4.03 -18.24 0.03
C GLY A 151 3.02 -19.33 -0.32
N VAL A 152 1.84 -18.97 -0.80
CA VAL A 152 0.79 -19.90 -1.25
C VAL A 152 1.28 -20.75 -2.42
N TYR A 153 1.88 -20.12 -3.44
CA TYR A 153 2.42 -20.82 -4.61
C TYR A 153 3.44 -21.89 -4.21
N ARG A 154 4.46 -21.54 -3.44
CA ARG A 154 5.52 -22.46 -2.99
C ARG A 154 5.00 -23.55 -2.08
N PHE A 155 4.07 -23.22 -1.19
CA PHE A 155 3.42 -24.20 -0.32
C PHE A 155 2.70 -25.27 -1.14
N LEU A 156 1.87 -24.88 -2.11
CA LEU A 156 1.17 -25.80 -2.99
C LEU A 156 2.13 -26.65 -3.85
N ARG A 157 3.20 -26.02 -4.35
CA ARG A 157 4.26 -26.74 -5.07
C ARG A 157 4.95 -27.79 -4.18
N LYS A 158 5.17 -27.48 -2.91
CA LYS A 158 5.72 -28.43 -1.93
C LYS A 158 4.74 -29.58 -1.64
N CYS A 159 3.45 -29.31 -1.66
CA CYS A 159 2.38 -30.33 -1.59
C CYS A 159 2.19 -31.09 -2.91
N ARG A 160 3.11 -30.97 -3.88
CA ARG A 160 3.06 -31.62 -5.21
C ARG A 160 1.87 -31.21 -6.08
N ALA A 161 1.21 -30.10 -5.80
CA ALA A 161 0.18 -29.58 -6.68
C ALA A 161 0.79 -29.15 -8.05
N GLY A 162 0.02 -29.28 -9.12
CA GLY A 162 0.44 -28.88 -10.46
C GLY A 162 0.79 -27.40 -10.57
N TYR A 163 1.60 -27.02 -11.56
CA TYR A 163 1.98 -25.62 -11.78
C TYR A 163 0.77 -24.70 -11.96
N LEU A 164 -0.20 -25.14 -12.78
CA LEU A 164 -1.41 -24.36 -13.07
C LEU A 164 -2.25 -24.14 -11.81
N ILE A 165 -2.51 -25.17 -11.01
CA ILE A 165 -3.29 -25.06 -9.77
C ILE A 165 -2.59 -24.14 -8.77
N SER A 166 -1.28 -24.31 -8.60
CA SER A 166 -0.49 -23.46 -7.69
C SER A 166 -0.50 -22.00 -8.12
N ALA A 167 -0.45 -21.73 -9.43
CA ALA A 167 -0.48 -20.37 -9.98
C ALA A 167 -1.88 -19.76 -9.87
N LEU A 168 -2.94 -20.50 -10.17
CA LEU A 168 -4.31 -19.99 -10.06
C LEU A 168 -4.68 -19.65 -8.61
N LEU A 169 -4.34 -20.51 -7.66
CA LEU A 169 -4.62 -20.27 -6.25
C LEU A 169 -3.73 -19.15 -5.67
N GLY A 170 -2.43 -19.14 -6.00
CA GLY A 170 -1.53 -18.07 -5.58
C GLY A 170 -1.92 -16.71 -6.16
N GLY A 171 -2.27 -16.66 -7.44
CA GLY A 171 -2.77 -15.46 -8.12
C GLY A 171 -4.11 -15.01 -7.56
N GLY A 172 -5.05 -15.94 -7.33
CA GLY A 172 -6.33 -15.66 -6.69
C GLY A 172 -6.19 -15.05 -5.29
N CYS A 173 -5.30 -15.59 -4.45
CA CYS A 173 -5.01 -15.03 -3.13
C CYS A 173 -4.46 -13.59 -3.23
N VAL A 174 -3.60 -13.32 -4.21
CA VAL A 174 -3.08 -11.97 -4.42
C VAL A 174 -4.19 -11.01 -4.88
N CYS A 175 -5.06 -11.42 -5.78
CA CYS A 175 -6.20 -10.60 -6.21
C CYS A 175 -7.12 -10.28 -5.03
N LEU A 176 -7.47 -11.28 -4.21
CA LEU A 176 -8.29 -11.07 -3.01
C LEU A 176 -7.60 -10.14 -2.01
N PHE A 177 -6.30 -10.29 -1.81
CA PHE A 177 -5.53 -9.40 -0.95
C PHE A 177 -5.49 -7.96 -1.47
N CYS A 178 -5.30 -7.76 -2.78
CA CYS A 178 -5.35 -6.42 -3.38
C CYS A 178 -6.71 -5.75 -3.18
N ILE A 179 -7.82 -6.50 -3.32
CA ILE A 179 -9.17 -5.98 -3.06
C ILE A 179 -9.34 -5.63 -1.58
N MET A 180 -8.95 -6.52 -0.68
CA MET A 180 -9.05 -6.34 0.78
C MET A 180 -8.23 -5.13 1.27
N SER A 181 -7.05 -4.90 0.69
CA SER A 181 -6.17 -3.76 1.03
C SER A 181 -6.58 -2.43 0.39
N GLY A 182 -7.73 -2.38 -0.31
CA GLY A 182 -8.25 -1.16 -0.92
C GLY A 182 -7.65 -0.82 -2.28
N ALA A 183 -7.01 -1.77 -2.96
CA ALA A 183 -6.49 -1.64 -4.33
C ALA A 183 -5.60 -0.38 -4.53
N SER A 184 -4.69 -0.12 -3.60
CA SER A 184 -3.73 0.99 -3.73
C SER A 184 -2.88 0.84 -4.99
N MET A 185 -2.39 1.94 -5.57
CA MET A 185 -1.60 1.92 -6.82
C MET A 185 -0.39 0.98 -6.73
N SER A 186 0.28 0.93 -5.58
CA SER A 186 1.41 0.03 -5.36
C SER A 186 1.00 -1.44 -5.25
N SER A 187 -0.16 -1.76 -4.63
CA SER A 187 -0.67 -3.13 -4.54
C SER A 187 -1.15 -3.65 -5.89
N VAL A 188 -1.86 -2.82 -6.66
CA VAL A 188 -2.32 -3.17 -8.02
C VAL A 188 -1.13 -3.43 -8.94
N ARG A 189 -0.12 -2.54 -8.96
CA ARG A 189 1.11 -2.76 -9.73
C ARG A 189 1.77 -4.09 -9.35
N ALA A 190 1.98 -4.32 -8.06
CA ALA A 190 2.63 -5.53 -7.58
C ALA A 190 1.81 -6.79 -7.91
N GLY A 191 0.48 -6.71 -7.82
CA GLY A 191 -0.43 -7.79 -8.22
C GLY A 191 -0.30 -8.12 -9.71
N ILE A 192 -0.33 -7.12 -10.59
CA ILE A 192 -0.17 -7.31 -12.04
C ILE A 192 1.20 -7.94 -12.34
N MET A 193 2.29 -7.40 -11.78
CA MET A 193 3.63 -7.95 -11.98
C MET A 193 3.73 -9.39 -11.49
N PHE A 194 3.10 -9.72 -10.37
CA PHE A 194 3.05 -11.08 -9.84
C PHE A 194 2.26 -12.05 -10.74
N LEU A 195 1.13 -11.60 -11.29
CA LEU A 195 0.35 -12.40 -12.26
C LEU A 195 1.13 -12.66 -13.55
N ILE A 196 1.88 -11.66 -14.05
CA ILE A 196 2.79 -11.83 -15.21
C ILE A 196 3.89 -12.83 -14.86
N PHE A 197 4.45 -12.77 -13.64
CA PHE A 197 5.42 -13.75 -13.17
C PHE A 197 4.85 -15.18 -13.18
N LEU A 198 3.64 -15.38 -12.65
CA LEU A 198 2.98 -16.68 -12.66
C LEU A 198 2.69 -17.17 -14.09
N GLY A 199 2.25 -16.27 -14.99
CA GLY A 199 2.06 -16.55 -16.40
C GLY A 199 3.35 -17.01 -17.09
N ALA A 200 4.47 -16.34 -16.80
CA ALA A 200 5.78 -16.73 -17.30
C ALA A 200 6.20 -18.14 -16.81
N GLN A 201 5.93 -18.45 -15.52
CA GLN A 201 6.19 -19.80 -14.96
C GLN A 201 5.36 -20.89 -15.65
N ILE A 202 4.08 -20.63 -15.94
CA ILE A 202 3.20 -21.57 -16.65
C ILE A 202 3.69 -21.76 -18.10
N ALA A 203 4.05 -20.67 -18.77
CA ALA A 203 4.49 -20.68 -20.15
C ALA A 203 5.94 -21.18 -20.35
N GLY A 204 6.66 -21.49 -19.26
CA GLY A 204 8.09 -21.86 -19.32
C GLY A 204 8.99 -20.75 -19.87
N ARG A 205 8.59 -19.48 -19.69
CA ARG A 205 9.33 -18.30 -20.16
C ARG A 205 10.08 -17.61 -19.02
N THR A 206 11.14 -16.89 -19.35
CA THR A 206 11.86 -16.04 -18.41
C THR A 206 11.02 -14.81 -18.06
N TYR A 207 10.96 -14.49 -16.77
CA TYR A 207 10.30 -13.26 -16.29
C TYR A 207 11.28 -12.09 -16.39
N ASP A 208 10.86 -11.03 -17.08
CA ASP A 208 11.58 -9.76 -17.10
C ASP A 208 10.83 -8.68 -16.31
N SER A 209 11.50 -8.13 -15.30
CA SER A 209 10.90 -7.18 -14.36
C SER A 209 10.59 -5.83 -15.02
N PHE A 210 11.41 -5.36 -15.99
CA PHE A 210 11.11 -4.10 -16.67
C PHE A 210 9.92 -4.21 -17.59
N SER A 211 9.82 -5.28 -18.37
CA SER A 211 8.68 -5.55 -19.24
C SER A 211 7.39 -5.68 -18.42
N ALA A 212 7.44 -6.39 -17.28
CA ALA A 212 6.31 -6.54 -16.39
C ALA A 212 5.90 -5.19 -15.76
N LEU A 213 6.87 -4.34 -15.39
CA LEU A 213 6.62 -3.00 -14.88
C LEU A 213 5.96 -2.10 -15.93
N ALA A 214 6.46 -2.15 -17.18
CA ALA A 214 5.90 -1.38 -18.29
C ALA A 214 4.46 -1.80 -18.58
N VAL A 215 4.16 -3.10 -18.63
CA VAL A 215 2.80 -3.61 -18.82
C VAL A 215 1.88 -3.19 -17.67
N ALA A 216 2.36 -3.28 -16.42
CA ALA A 216 1.57 -2.81 -15.28
C ALA A 216 1.26 -1.30 -15.38
N GLY A 217 2.24 -0.50 -15.79
CA GLY A 217 2.06 0.94 -16.03
C GLY A 217 1.02 1.22 -17.10
N LEU A 218 1.11 0.56 -18.23
CA LEU A 218 0.15 0.70 -19.34
C LEU A 218 -1.27 0.34 -18.89
N ILE A 219 -1.46 -0.75 -18.17
CA ILE A 219 -2.78 -1.16 -17.68
C ILE A 219 -3.36 -0.12 -16.71
N ILE A 220 -2.56 0.39 -15.76
CA ILE A 220 -3.02 1.38 -14.79
C ILE A 220 -3.35 2.70 -15.49
N LEU A 221 -2.49 3.19 -16.36
CA LEU A 221 -2.69 4.45 -17.08
C LEU A 221 -3.83 4.38 -18.10
N TRP A 222 -4.09 3.22 -18.70
CA TRP A 222 -5.26 3.00 -19.54
C TRP A 222 -6.57 3.17 -18.78
N GLN A 223 -6.60 2.70 -17.52
CA GLN A 223 -7.79 2.83 -16.66
C GLN A 223 -7.95 4.24 -16.09
N ASN A 224 -6.83 4.87 -15.71
CA ASN A 224 -6.81 6.22 -15.15
C ASN A 224 -5.55 6.97 -15.56
N PRO A 225 -5.58 7.82 -16.60
CA PRO A 225 -4.44 8.62 -17.02
C PRO A 225 -3.93 9.58 -15.93
N HIS A 226 -4.82 10.04 -15.03
CA HIS A 226 -4.45 10.92 -13.92
C HIS A 226 -3.59 10.23 -12.85
N ALA A 227 -3.44 8.90 -12.91
CA ALA A 227 -2.55 8.17 -12.02
C ALA A 227 -1.08 8.62 -12.12
N LEU A 228 -0.65 9.23 -13.23
CA LEU A 228 0.67 9.85 -13.36
C LEU A 228 0.95 10.92 -12.30
N TRP A 229 -0.08 11.62 -11.83
CA TRP A 229 0.03 12.64 -10.78
C TRP A 229 -0.11 12.06 -9.37
N ASN A 230 -0.31 10.73 -9.26
CA ASN A 230 -0.39 10.07 -7.98
C ASN A 230 1.00 9.80 -7.43
N VAL A 231 1.30 10.39 -6.28
CA VAL A 231 2.58 10.22 -5.59
C VAL A 231 2.90 8.75 -5.34
N GLY A 232 1.90 7.96 -4.90
CA GLY A 232 2.06 6.51 -4.68
C GLY A 232 2.38 5.73 -5.96
N PHE A 233 1.85 6.13 -7.12
CA PHE A 233 2.22 5.57 -8.41
C PHE A 233 3.68 5.90 -8.73
N LEU A 234 4.07 7.17 -8.71
CA LEU A 234 5.41 7.62 -9.06
C LEU A 234 6.48 6.95 -8.19
N PHE A 235 6.36 7.04 -6.86
CA PHE A 235 7.32 6.42 -5.95
C PHE A 235 7.40 4.91 -6.13
N SER A 236 6.27 4.25 -6.34
CA SER A 236 6.22 2.81 -6.51
C SER A 236 6.90 2.34 -7.80
N PHE A 237 6.72 3.07 -8.92
CA PHE A 237 7.36 2.76 -10.19
C PHE A 237 8.85 3.12 -10.18
N MET A 238 9.20 4.29 -9.66
CA MET A 238 10.59 4.73 -9.55
C MET A 238 11.42 3.84 -8.61
N ALA A 239 10.84 3.38 -7.51
CA ALA A 239 11.52 2.43 -6.62
C ALA A 239 11.89 1.13 -7.33
N VAL A 240 10.98 0.56 -8.15
CA VAL A 240 11.28 -0.66 -8.91
C VAL A 240 12.29 -0.37 -10.03
N ALA A 241 12.15 0.74 -10.74
CA ALA A 241 13.10 1.15 -11.77
C ALA A 241 14.52 1.34 -11.19
N GLY A 242 14.62 1.99 -10.03
CA GLY A 242 15.88 2.14 -9.29
C GLY A 242 16.46 0.80 -8.84
N ALA A 243 15.63 -0.06 -8.28
CA ALA A 243 16.06 -1.37 -7.80
C ALA A 243 16.55 -2.28 -8.93
N VAL A 244 15.81 -2.36 -10.03
CA VAL A 244 16.16 -3.24 -11.17
C VAL A 244 17.22 -2.61 -12.06
N GLY A 245 17.17 -1.29 -12.30
CA GLY A 245 18.12 -0.59 -13.15
C GLY A 245 19.49 -0.42 -12.47
N ILE A 246 19.54 0.49 -11.49
CA ILE A 246 20.79 0.88 -10.83
C ILE A 246 21.27 -0.21 -9.86
N GLY A 247 20.34 -0.83 -9.11
CA GLY A 247 20.67 -1.85 -8.10
C GLY A 247 21.41 -3.05 -8.67
N THR A 248 21.11 -3.46 -9.90
CA THR A 248 21.79 -4.57 -10.59
C THR A 248 23.18 -4.21 -11.13
N MET A 249 23.44 -2.94 -11.43
CA MET A 249 24.73 -2.45 -11.96
C MET A 249 25.80 -2.35 -10.87
N ILE A 250 25.40 -2.12 -9.63
CA ILE A 250 26.33 -1.88 -8.52
C ILE A 250 26.84 -3.20 -7.94
N GLY A 251 27.69 -3.90 -8.69
CA GLY A 251 28.73 -4.80 -8.22
C GLY A 251 28.40 -6.23 -7.80
N LYS A 252 29.17 -7.14 -8.41
CA LYS A 252 29.14 -8.61 -8.25
C LYS A 252 30.22 -9.21 -7.32
N LYS A 253 31.04 -8.43 -6.63
CA LYS A 253 32.17 -8.97 -5.86
C LYS A 253 32.17 -8.52 -4.40
N ALA A 254 31.74 -9.37 -3.48
CA ALA A 254 32.02 -9.29 -2.04
C ALA A 254 31.84 -10.66 -1.37
N ASP A 255 32.50 -10.90 -0.24
CA ASP A 255 32.44 -12.14 0.54
C ASP A 255 31.04 -12.45 1.10
N LYS A 256 30.77 -13.77 1.31
CA LYS A 256 29.43 -14.34 1.51
C LYS A 256 28.62 -13.72 2.67
N LYS A 257 29.22 -13.32 3.76
CA LYS A 257 28.53 -12.75 4.94
C LYS A 257 28.16 -11.26 4.78
N TRP A 258 29.00 -10.48 4.13
CA TRP A 258 28.78 -9.05 3.90
C TRP A 258 27.96 -8.78 2.63
N LYS A 259 27.76 -9.81 1.78
CA LYS A 259 27.00 -9.69 0.51
C LYS A 259 25.56 -9.23 0.70
N GLU A 260 24.87 -9.81 1.66
CA GLU A 260 23.45 -9.48 1.88
C GLU A 260 23.29 -8.06 2.41
N LEU A 261 24.08 -7.70 3.41
CA LEU A 261 24.07 -6.36 4.01
C LEU A 261 24.41 -5.29 2.98
N LEU A 262 25.51 -5.52 2.24
CA LEU A 262 25.98 -4.59 1.20
C LEU A 262 25.02 -4.53 0.01
N SER A 263 24.37 -5.63 -0.36
CA SER A 263 23.35 -5.63 -1.42
C SER A 263 22.10 -4.87 -0.99
N THR A 264 21.65 -5.00 0.25
CA THR A 264 20.52 -4.25 0.81
C THR A 264 20.83 -2.75 0.86
N ALA A 265 22.03 -2.38 1.33
CA ALA A 265 22.46 -0.97 1.38
C ALA A 265 22.54 -0.36 -0.03
N LYS A 266 23.10 -1.08 -1.00
CA LYS A 266 23.18 -0.65 -2.40
C LYS A 266 21.81 -0.50 -3.04
N MET A 267 20.91 -1.44 -2.78
CA MET A 267 19.53 -1.39 -3.25
C MET A 267 18.80 -0.18 -2.66
N SER A 268 18.92 0.05 -1.35
CA SER A 268 18.35 1.22 -0.68
C SER A 268 18.90 2.52 -1.24
N LEU A 269 20.21 2.59 -1.48
CA LEU A 269 20.85 3.76 -2.08
C LEU A 269 20.33 4.00 -3.51
N ALA A 270 20.24 2.96 -4.33
CA ALA A 270 19.74 3.06 -5.70
C ALA A 270 18.29 3.57 -5.74
N ILE A 271 17.43 3.02 -4.88
CA ILE A 271 16.03 3.47 -4.74
C ILE A 271 16.01 4.94 -4.28
N GLN A 272 16.79 5.29 -3.27
CA GLN A 272 16.81 6.66 -2.74
C GLN A 272 17.31 7.66 -3.76
N LEU A 273 18.35 7.36 -4.53
CA LEU A 273 18.84 8.25 -5.59
C LEU A 273 17.78 8.53 -6.65
N VAL A 274 17.03 7.51 -7.05
CA VAL A 274 15.96 7.65 -8.06
C VAL A 274 14.74 8.37 -7.49
N THR A 275 14.42 8.17 -6.21
CA THR A 275 13.25 8.80 -5.57
C THR A 275 13.54 10.16 -4.96
N LEU A 276 14.81 10.55 -4.80
CA LEU A 276 15.24 11.80 -4.18
C LEU A 276 14.61 13.06 -4.84
N PRO A 277 14.63 13.23 -6.18
CA PRO A 277 14.01 14.41 -6.81
C PRO A 277 12.51 14.47 -6.54
N PHE A 278 11.84 13.30 -6.50
CA PHE A 278 10.41 13.25 -6.18
C PHE A 278 10.14 13.58 -4.71
N ASN A 279 10.99 13.14 -3.78
CA ASN A 279 10.90 13.53 -2.37
C ASN A 279 11.02 15.06 -2.22
N ALA A 280 12.02 15.66 -2.87
CA ALA A 280 12.22 17.10 -2.82
C ALA A 280 11.03 17.88 -3.39
N CYS A 281 10.34 17.38 -4.42
CA CYS A 281 9.23 18.07 -5.07
C CYS A 281 7.87 17.86 -4.41
N PHE A 282 7.62 16.67 -3.86
CA PHE A 282 6.31 16.34 -3.31
C PHE A 282 6.23 16.49 -1.80
N TYR A 283 7.33 16.25 -1.09
CA TYR A 283 7.36 16.33 0.37
C TYR A 283 8.18 17.51 0.89
N TYR A 284 9.00 18.13 0.03
CA TYR A 284 9.91 19.25 0.39
C TYR A 284 10.90 18.89 1.50
N GLU A 285 11.06 17.60 1.77
CA GLU A 285 11.85 17.05 2.86
C GLU A 285 12.64 15.83 2.37
N ILE A 286 13.90 15.72 2.81
CA ILE A 286 14.76 14.56 2.51
C ILE A 286 15.23 13.98 3.83
N PRO A 287 14.79 12.76 4.21
CA PRO A 287 15.25 12.08 5.40
C PRO A 287 16.68 11.53 5.17
N LEU A 288 17.69 12.12 5.82
CA LEU A 288 19.09 11.77 5.58
C LEU A 288 19.46 10.39 6.15
N TYR A 289 18.81 9.96 7.22
CA TYR A 289 19.09 8.68 7.88
C TYR A 289 18.22 7.52 7.38
N SER A 290 17.52 7.69 6.27
CA SER A 290 16.67 6.64 5.71
C SER A 290 17.46 5.40 5.26
N ILE A 291 18.70 5.56 4.73
CA ILE A 291 19.55 4.41 4.32
C ILE A 291 19.92 3.54 5.52
N PRO A 292 20.57 4.07 6.58
CA PRO A 292 20.88 3.25 7.75
C PRO A 292 19.63 2.71 8.43
N ALA A 293 18.54 3.47 8.53
CA ALA A 293 17.28 2.98 9.08
C ALA A 293 16.75 1.77 8.29
N ASN A 294 16.71 1.86 6.97
CA ASN A 294 16.27 0.78 6.08
C ASN A 294 17.14 -0.47 6.17
N LEU A 295 18.43 -0.32 6.46
CA LEU A 295 19.33 -1.45 6.63
C LEU A 295 18.94 -2.36 7.80
N PHE A 296 18.40 -1.78 8.89
CA PHE A 296 17.89 -2.52 10.04
C PHE A 296 16.44 -2.97 9.85
N ILE A 297 15.62 -2.16 9.25
CA ILE A 297 14.17 -2.32 9.19
C ILE A 297 13.75 -3.29 8.07
N LEU A 298 14.36 -3.19 6.87
CA LEU A 298 13.96 -4.04 5.74
C LEU A 298 14.13 -5.54 5.98
N PRO A 299 15.23 -6.05 6.59
CA PRO A 299 15.33 -7.48 6.89
C PRO A 299 14.24 -7.98 7.83
N LEU A 300 13.86 -7.16 8.81
CA LEU A 300 12.83 -7.49 9.80
C LEU A 300 11.41 -7.39 9.23
N SER A 301 11.20 -6.57 8.17
CA SER A 301 9.88 -6.35 7.59
C SER A 301 9.27 -7.63 7.01
N GLY A 302 10.08 -8.50 6.39
CA GLY A 302 9.65 -9.79 5.88
C GLY A 302 9.19 -10.73 7.00
N MET A 303 9.90 -10.74 8.14
CA MET A 303 9.52 -11.53 9.32
C MET A 303 8.24 -10.97 9.95
N LEU A 304 8.17 -9.65 10.18
CA LEU A 304 6.99 -8.98 10.70
C LEU A 304 5.74 -9.30 9.88
N MET A 305 5.86 -9.20 8.56
CA MET A 305 4.76 -9.52 7.64
C MET A 305 4.36 -11.00 7.69
N SER A 306 5.33 -11.89 7.72
CA SER A 306 5.04 -13.34 7.75
C SER A 306 4.31 -13.74 9.04
N PHE A 307 4.78 -13.25 10.20
CA PHE A 307 4.13 -13.48 11.48
C PHE A 307 2.79 -12.76 11.58
N GLY A 308 2.69 -11.52 11.11
CA GLY A 308 1.46 -10.75 11.09
C GLY A 308 0.37 -11.42 10.24
N ILE A 309 0.67 -11.82 9.00
CA ILE A 309 -0.27 -12.54 8.14
C ILE A 309 -0.64 -13.91 8.74
N GLY A 310 0.34 -14.62 9.31
CA GLY A 310 0.10 -15.88 10.00
C GLY A 310 -0.85 -15.73 11.19
N ALA A 311 -0.63 -14.68 12.01
CA ALA A 311 -1.51 -14.34 13.13
C ALA A 311 -2.91 -13.92 12.66
N ALA A 312 -3.01 -13.14 11.56
CA ALA A 312 -4.28 -12.78 10.94
C ALA A 312 -5.07 -14.00 10.51
N ALA A 313 -4.42 -14.94 9.82
CA ALA A 313 -5.07 -16.17 9.37
C ALA A 313 -5.50 -17.07 10.55
N ALA A 314 -4.64 -17.22 11.54
CA ALA A 314 -4.93 -18.01 12.75
C ALA A 314 -6.05 -17.37 13.59
N GLY A 315 -6.02 -16.03 13.78
CA GLY A 315 -7.05 -15.30 14.51
C GLY A 315 -8.40 -15.30 13.77
N ALA A 316 -8.39 -15.15 12.44
CA ALA A 316 -9.60 -15.29 11.63
C ALA A 316 -10.22 -16.68 11.71
N ALA A 317 -9.38 -17.73 11.81
CA ALA A 317 -9.82 -19.11 12.03
C ALA A 317 -10.25 -19.42 13.47
N GLY A 318 -10.07 -18.47 14.41
CA GLY A 318 -10.43 -18.65 15.82
C GLY A 318 -9.49 -19.57 16.59
N LEU A 319 -8.23 -19.72 16.16
CA LEU A 319 -7.26 -20.57 16.85
C LEU A 319 -6.81 -19.95 18.17
N PRO A 320 -6.82 -20.68 19.29
CA PRO A 320 -6.56 -20.13 20.63
C PRO A 320 -5.14 -19.58 20.83
N PHE A 321 -4.18 -20.08 20.03
CA PHE A 321 -2.76 -19.68 20.14
C PHE A 321 -2.33 -18.64 19.10
N ALA A 322 -3.30 -18.03 18.37
CA ALA A 322 -3.01 -17.03 17.35
C ALA A 322 -2.20 -15.82 17.89
N TRP A 323 -2.43 -15.44 19.15
CA TRP A 323 -1.71 -14.35 19.82
C TRP A 323 -0.20 -14.60 19.95
N LEU A 324 0.24 -15.87 20.04
CA LEU A 324 1.67 -16.21 20.15
C LEU A 324 2.46 -15.75 18.93
N LEU A 325 1.83 -15.74 17.75
CA LEU A 325 2.44 -15.22 16.52
C LEU A 325 2.61 -13.69 16.53
N LEU A 326 1.90 -12.97 17.40
CA LEU A 326 2.04 -11.53 17.55
C LEU A 326 3.19 -11.11 18.48
N VAL A 327 3.70 -12.03 19.31
CA VAL A 327 4.85 -11.74 20.20
C VAL A 327 6.08 -11.29 19.41
N PRO A 328 6.56 -12.02 18.37
CA PRO A 328 7.67 -11.53 17.56
C PRO A 328 7.32 -10.24 16.82
N CYS A 329 6.06 -10.03 16.42
CA CYS A 329 5.64 -8.76 15.81
C CYS A 329 5.84 -7.59 16.77
N HIS A 330 5.41 -7.72 18.01
CA HIS A 330 5.58 -6.70 19.05
C HIS A 330 7.07 -6.34 19.27
N VAL A 331 7.93 -7.36 19.36
CA VAL A 331 9.38 -7.13 19.53
C VAL A 331 9.96 -6.39 18.33
N ILE A 332 9.62 -6.79 17.10
CA ILE A 332 10.09 -6.13 15.89
C ILE A 332 9.59 -4.69 15.82
N LEU A 333 8.32 -4.43 16.16
CA LEU A 333 7.76 -3.08 16.17
C LEU A 333 8.42 -2.18 17.21
N LYS A 334 8.81 -2.71 18.37
CA LYS A 334 9.64 -1.97 19.34
C LYS A 334 11.01 -1.61 18.77
N VAL A 335 11.64 -2.52 18.04
CA VAL A 335 12.91 -2.21 17.35
C VAL A 335 12.71 -1.08 16.33
N TYR A 336 11.61 -1.10 15.57
CA TYR A 336 11.28 -0.02 14.64
C TYR A 336 11.12 1.32 15.34
N GLN A 337 10.33 1.37 16.43
CA GLN A 337 10.16 2.58 17.23
C GLN A 337 11.49 3.09 17.77
N TRP A 338 12.34 2.19 18.28
CA TRP A 338 13.65 2.56 18.78
C TRP A 338 14.56 3.15 17.68
N VAL A 339 14.58 2.54 16.48
CA VAL A 339 15.33 3.07 15.33
C VAL A 339 14.81 4.45 14.92
N CYS A 340 13.49 4.65 14.89
CA CYS A 340 12.89 5.95 14.55
C CYS A 340 13.26 7.02 15.59
N ILE A 341 13.15 6.71 16.87
CA ILE A 341 13.50 7.64 17.95
C ILE A 341 14.99 7.98 17.86
N ALA A 342 15.86 6.99 17.70
CA ALA A 342 17.29 7.20 17.57
C ALA A 342 17.64 8.08 16.35
N ALA A 343 17.02 7.83 15.20
CA ALA A 343 17.21 8.63 14.00
C ALA A 343 16.69 10.07 14.18
N GLY A 344 15.58 10.27 14.87
CA GLY A 344 15.00 11.59 15.14
C GLY A 344 15.84 12.46 16.07
N HIS A 345 16.62 11.86 16.98
CA HIS A 345 17.54 12.58 17.86
C HIS A 345 18.86 12.97 17.19
N LEU A 346 19.16 12.47 16.01
CA LEU A 346 20.37 12.83 15.28
C LEU A 346 20.25 14.23 14.66
N PRO A 347 21.35 15.01 14.61
CA PRO A 347 21.34 16.31 13.96
C PRO A 347 21.02 16.15 12.47
N PHE A 348 20.28 17.10 11.91
CA PHE A 348 19.88 17.08 10.49
C PHE A 348 19.10 15.81 10.08
N SER A 349 18.26 15.27 10.96
CA SER A 349 17.44 14.08 10.65
C SER A 349 16.59 14.25 9.39
N VAL A 350 16.08 15.43 9.19
CA VAL A 350 15.31 15.83 8.00
C VAL A 350 15.93 17.09 7.41
N TRP A 351 16.25 17.05 6.13
CA TRP A 351 16.68 18.23 5.39
C TRP A 351 15.50 18.81 4.63
N ILE A 352 15.08 20.02 5.05
CA ILE A 352 14.02 20.77 4.39
C ILE A 352 14.60 21.44 3.15
N THR A 353 14.15 21.04 1.96
CA THR A 353 14.64 21.54 0.67
C THR A 353 13.95 22.83 0.25
N GLY A 354 12.79 23.15 0.82
CA GLY A 354 11.93 24.22 0.33
C GLY A 354 11.32 23.90 -1.04
N THR A 355 10.64 24.88 -1.64
CA THR A 355 10.01 24.70 -2.96
C THR A 355 11.07 24.57 -4.05
N VAL A 356 11.17 23.41 -4.66
CA VAL A 356 12.08 23.14 -5.80
C VAL A 356 11.31 23.40 -7.09
N SER A 357 11.86 24.23 -7.96
CA SER A 357 11.26 24.49 -9.28
C SER A 357 11.21 23.18 -10.09
N PRO A 358 10.07 22.83 -10.72
CA PRO A 358 9.94 21.66 -11.57
C PRO A 358 10.92 21.59 -12.74
N LEU A 359 11.58 22.71 -13.06
CA LEU A 359 12.60 22.81 -14.11
C LEU A 359 13.92 22.10 -13.75
N TRP A 360 14.12 21.65 -12.52
CA TRP A 360 15.32 20.95 -12.06
C TRP A 360 15.17 19.43 -12.06
N ILE A 361 14.04 18.90 -12.51
CA ILE A 361 13.71 17.48 -12.64
C ILE A 361 13.67 17.06 -14.10
#